data_3d3e6cb6214796af83ad1c2177d5bb2d
#
_entry.id   3d3e6cb6214796af83ad1c2177d5bb2d
#
_cell.length_a   1.000
_cell.length_b   1.000
_cell.length_c   1.000
_cell.angle_alpha   90.00
_cell.angle_beta   90.00
_cell.angle_gamma   90.00
#
_symmetry.space_group_name_H-M   'P 1'
#
loop_
_entity.id
_entity.type
_entity.pdbx_description
1 polymer ?
#
loop_
_entity_poly.entity_id
_entity_poly.type
_entity_poly.pdbx_seq_one_letter_code
_entity_poly.pdbx_strand_id
1 'polypeptide(L)'
;MGRLLAGLLLLAGCGTNASDERVTVPSGASFAAVTDSLVAHGVVGNRLWFKTLARVRRADRSVRAGVYQFEPGASAWKVLNILASGSEVTTRFTVREGLTIPEVASLAQERLGLPTDSVIAAARDSAAASAVLGFPVKSFEGFLRPETYSLRYGTTAPELVQVMAEGFLSSWKPEWDARLAPLRWTRAQAVTLASIVEGEARADDERETIAGVYHNRLRIGMALQADPTVQYAIFLATGKRKPRLYTKDYQFPSRYNTYLHPGLPPGPVNSPSLRSIEAALYPAKVPYLYFVAGPDGRHVFSRTYDEHLRAIARVRKNK
;
A
#
# COMPACT_ATOMS: atom_id res chain seq x y z
N MET A 1 17.29 -79.83 17.09
CA MET A 1 16.13 -79.02 16.69
C MET A 1 16.21 -77.65 17.42
N GLY A 2 16.88 -76.72 16.81
CA GLY A 2 17.09 -75.37 17.38
C GLY A 2 16.12 -74.34 16.75
N ARG A 3 15.40 -73.60 17.57
CA ARG A 3 14.57 -72.48 17.16
C ARG A 3 15.36 -71.17 17.33
N LEU A 4 15.72 -70.57 16.23
CA LEU A 4 16.20 -69.18 16.20
C LEU A 4 15.01 -68.22 16.41
N LEU A 5 15.04 -67.44 17.49
CA LEU A 5 14.21 -66.23 17.65
C LEU A 5 14.89 -65.05 16.95
N ALA A 6 14.26 -64.58 15.89
CA ALA A 6 14.64 -63.27 15.26
C ALA A 6 13.97 -62.16 16.05
N GLY A 7 14.76 -61.35 16.76
CA GLY A 7 14.31 -60.17 17.43
C GLY A 7 14.11 -59.02 16.40
N LEU A 8 12.87 -58.62 16.22
CA LEU A 8 12.49 -57.44 15.39
C LEU A 8 12.70 -56.16 16.23
N LEU A 9 13.81 -55.42 15.99
CA LEU A 9 14.02 -54.08 16.53
C LEU A 9 13.09 -53.12 15.79
N LEU A 10 12.00 -52.71 16.43
CA LEU A 10 11.20 -51.57 16.03
C LEU A 10 12.00 -50.29 16.33
N LEU A 11 12.62 -49.72 15.31
CA LEU A 11 13.11 -48.36 15.34
C LEU A 11 11.88 -47.40 15.32
N ALA A 12 11.48 -46.96 16.51
CA ALA A 12 10.57 -45.81 16.65
C ALA A 12 11.29 -44.58 16.10
N GLY A 13 11.03 -44.25 14.85
CA GLY A 13 11.41 -42.97 14.29
C GLY A 13 10.63 -41.85 14.97
N CYS A 14 11.26 -41.13 15.93
CA CYS A 14 10.80 -39.83 16.35
C CYS A 14 10.87 -38.92 15.13
N GLY A 15 9.73 -38.74 14.48
CA GLY A 15 9.53 -37.67 13.50
C GLY A 15 9.58 -36.34 14.25
N THR A 16 10.77 -35.77 14.38
CA THR A 16 10.89 -34.34 14.69
C THR A 16 10.28 -33.60 13.51
N ASN A 17 9.17 -32.92 13.75
CA ASN A 17 8.70 -31.88 12.84
C ASN A 17 9.82 -30.84 12.71
N ALA A 18 10.69 -31.03 11.73
CA ALA A 18 11.77 -30.11 11.43
C ALA A 18 11.14 -28.84 10.84
N SER A 19 10.85 -27.88 11.70
CA SER A 19 10.43 -26.54 11.28
C SER A 19 11.63 -25.80 10.71
N ASP A 20 11.40 -25.03 9.66
CA ASP A 20 12.41 -24.11 9.12
C ASP A 20 12.95 -23.19 10.24
N GLU A 21 14.28 -23.15 10.38
CA GLU A 21 14.92 -22.37 11.43
C GLU A 21 15.17 -20.93 10.95
N ARG A 22 14.73 -19.95 11.75
CA ARG A 22 14.93 -18.53 11.47
C ARG A 22 16.06 -17.98 12.30
N VAL A 23 17.05 -17.36 11.64
CA VAL A 23 18.20 -16.74 12.29
C VAL A 23 18.29 -15.28 11.91
N THR A 24 18.35 -14.41 12.93
CA THR A 24 18.53 -12.97 12.73
C THR A 24 20.03 -12.62 12.70
N VAL A 25 20.44 -11.92 11.67
CA VAL A 25 21.78 -11.33 11.52
C VAL A 25 21.67 -9.82 11.77
N PRO A 26 22.10 -9.29 12.92
CA PRO A 26 22.05 -7.87 13.22
C PRO A 26 22.93 -7.04 12.29
N SER A 27 22.57 -5.77 12.09
CA SER A 27 23.42 -4.82 11.35
C SER A 27 24.76 -4.63 12.06
N GLY A 28 25.87 -4.70 11.33
CA GLY A 28 27.22 -4.58 11.88
C GLY A 28 27.73 -5.83 12.63
N ALA A 29 26.97 -6.93 12.66
CA ALA A 29 27.42 -8.17 13.31
C ALA A 29 28.69 -8.71 12.62
N SER A 30 29.69 -9.13 13.42
CA SER A 30 30.87 -9.81 12.87
C SER A 30 30.49 -11.19 12.32
N PHE A 31 31.20 -11.66 11.30
CA PHE A 31 30.98 -13.03 10.77
C PHE A 31 31.14 -14.11 11.84
N ALA A 32 31.98 -13.84 12.87
CA ALA A 32 32.14 -14.73 14.01
C ALA A 32 30.84 -14.85 14.82
N ALA A 33 30.21 -13.70 15.14
CA ALA A 33 28.95 -13.65 15.87
C ALA A 33 27.80 -14.30 15.07
N VAL A 34 27.74 -14.06 13.76
CA VAL A 34 26.78 -14.73 12.86
C VAL A 34 26.97 -16.26 12.89
N THR A 35 28.22 -16.71 12.79
CA THR A 35 28.51 -18.16 12.85
C THR A 35 28.06 -18.76 14.20
N ASP A 36 28.31 -18.05 15.31
CA ASP A 36 27.94 -18.53 16.65
C ASP A 36 26.42 -18.63 16.79
N SER A 37 25.67 -17.67 16.24
CA SER A 37 24.23 -17.70 16.17
C SER A 37 23.72 -18.89 15.34
N LEU A 38 24.28 -19.15 14.15
CA LEU A 38 23.90 -20.28 13.30
C LEU A 38 24.16 -21.63 13.98
N VAL A 39 25.25 -21.75 14.74
CA VAL A 39 25.54 -22.96 15.53
C VAL A 39 24.54 -23.13 16.68
N ALA A 40 24.23 -22.05 17.41
CA ALA A 40 23.25 -22.06 18.49
C ALA A 40 21.85 -22.47 18.03
N HIS A 41 21.45 -22.11 16.81
CA HIS A 41 20.20 -22.52 16.19
C HIS A 41 20.27 -23.85 15.44
N GLY A 42 21.38 -24.58 15.53
CA GLY A 42 21.51 -25.90 14.89
C GLY A 42 21.60 -25.87 13.36
N VAL A 43 21.67 -24.69 12.73
CA VAL A 43 21.79 -24.53 11.27
C VAL A 43 23.14 -24.97 10.76
N VAL A 44 24.19 -24.77 11.56
CA VAL A 44 25.59 -25.17 11.27
C VAL A 44 26.11 -26.07 12.37
N GLY A 45 26.52 -27.28 12.02
CA GLY A 45 27.03 -28.26 13.00
C GLY A 45 28.49 -28.03 13.40
N ASN A 46 29.35 -27.53 12.51
CA ASN A 46 30.78 -27.34 12.77
C ASN A 46 31.22 -25.89 12.47
N ARG A 47 31.50 -25.15 13.55
CA ARG A 47 31.94 -23.75 13.53
C ARG A 47 33.21 -23.52 12.73
N LEU A 48 34.23 -24.37 12.98
CA LEU A 48 35.57 -24.19 12.32
C LEU A 48 35.46 -24.46 10.83
N TRP A 49 34.82 -25.53 10.46
CA TRP A 49 34.57 -25.87 9.05
C TRP A 49 33.82 -24.75 8.31
N PHE A 50 32.74 -24.22 8.91
CA PHE A 50 31.95 -23.14 8.32
C PHE A 50 32.77 -21.87 8.09
N LYS A 51 33.57 -21.45 9.09
CA LYS A 51 34.45 -20.29 8.98
C LYS A 51 35.54 -20.49 7.90
N THR A 52 36.13 -21.69 7.82
CA THR A 52 37.12 -22.02 6.79
C THR A 52 36.50 -21.94 5.39
N LEU A 53 35.32 -22.55 5.20
CA LEU A 53 34.61 -22.53 3.95
C LEU A 53 34.24 -21.10 3.53
N ALA A 54 33.79 -20.26 4.45
CA ALA A 54 33.47 -18.85 4.20
C ALA A 54 34.70 -18.04 3.75
N ARG A 55 35.86 -18.24 4.40
CA ARG A 55 37.13 -17.58 4.02
C ARG A 55 37.59 -17.97 2.62
N VAL A 56 37.59 -19.26 2.32
CA VAL A 56 37.97 -19.77 1.01
C VAL A 56 37.14 -19.13 -0.10
N ARG A 57 35.85 -18.88 0.19
CA ARG A 57 34.89 -18.29 -0.73
C ARG A 57 34.81 -16.77 -0.67
N ARG A 58 35.53 -16.13 0.23
CA ARG A 58 35.42 -14.70 0.52
C ARG A 58 34.00 -14.24 0.87
N ALA A 59 33.17 -15.18 1.35
CA ALA A 59 31.76 -14.92 1.74
C ALA A 59 31.65 -14.32 3.16
N ASP A 60 32.73 -14.39 3.96
CA ASP A 60 32.81 -13.82 5.30
C ASP A 60 32.63 -12.28 5.34
N ARG A 61 32.83 -11.59 4.19
CA ARG A 61 32.66 -10.13 4.04
C ARG A 61 31.39 -9.71 3.31
N SER A 62 30.61 -10.66 2.80
CA SER A 62 29.42 -10.39 1.99
C SER A 62 28.11 -10.73 2.69
N VAL A 63 28.16 -11.15 3.96
CA VAL A 63 26.96 -11.40 4.76
C VAL A 63 26.22 -10.10 5.03
N ARG A 64 24.93 -10.06 4.69
CA ARG A 64 24.05 -8.91 4.92
C ARG A 64 23.26 -9.09 6.21
N ALA A 65 22.93 -7.98 6.88
CA ALA A 65 22.00 -7.99 7.98
C ALA A 65 20.59 -8.38 7.49
N GLY A 66 19.81 -9.09 8.30
CA GLY A 66 18.48 -9.51 7.94
C GLY A 66 18.03 -10.76 8.70
N VAL A 67 16.80 -11.21 8.44
CA VAL A 67 16.29 -12.48 8.96
C VAL A 67 16.30 -13.51 7.85
N TYR A 68 17.00 -14.61 8.12
CA TYR A 68 17.18 -15.70 7.17
C TYR A 68 16.45 -16.94 7.63
N GLN A 69 15.90 -17.69 6.70
CA GLN A 69 15.24 -18.96 6.96
C GLN A 69 16.07 -20.08 6.32
N PHE A 70 16.35 -21.10 7.10
CA PHE A 70 17.14 -22.24 6.68
C PHE A 70 16.32 -23.51 6.79
N GLU A 71 16.35 -24.32 5.73
CA GLU A 71 15.76 -25.65 5.75
C GLU A 71 16.53 -26.57 6.72
N PRO A 72 15.87 -27.47 7.41
CA PRO A 72 16.54 -28.45 8.26
C PRO A 72 17.56 -29.28 7.47
N GLY A 73 18.77 -29.39 8.01
CA GLY A 73 19.86 -30.13 7.36
C GLY A 73 20.47 -29.43 6.15
N ALA A 74 20.25 -28.12 5.96
CA ALA A 74 20.89 -27.36 4.89
C ALA A 74 22.41 -27.49 4.96
N SER A 75 23.06 -27.77 3.82
CA SER A 75 24.52 -27.83 3.75
C SER A 75 25.16 -26.48 4.08
N ALA A 76 26.36 -26.48 4.69
CA ALA A 76 27.13 -25.27 4.97
C ALA A 76 27.31 -24.37 3.74
N TRP A 77 27.39 -24.98 2.56
CA TRP A 77 27.41 -24.29 1.27
C TRP A 77 26.11 -23.53 0.98
N LYS A 78 24.93 -24.16 1.16
CA LYS A 78 23.61 -23.56 0.95
C LYS A 78 23.42 -22.40 1.93
N VAL A 79 23.78 -22.58 3.20
CA VAL A 79 23.74 -21.54 4.24
C VAL A 79 24.57 -20.32 3.85
N LEU A 80 25.83 -20.53 3.42
CA LEU A 80 26.69 -19.43 2.96
C LEU A 80 26.12 -18.69 1.75
N ASN A 81 25.58 -19.39 0.78
CA ASN A 81 24.97 -18.78 -0.40
C ASN A 81 23.76 -17.92 -0.04
N ILE A 82 22.88 -18.41 0.86
CA ILE A 82 21.73 -17.65 1.35
C ILE A 82 22.18 -16.35 2.02
N LEU A 83 23.17 -16.42 2.93
CA LEU A 83 23.71 -15.26 3.63
C LEU A 83 24.41 -14.26 2.69
N ALA A 84 25.16 -14.75 1.71
CA ALA A 84 25.90 -13.91 0.75
C ALA A 84 24.98 -13.28 -0.30
N SER A 85 23.95 -13.99 -0.74
CA SER A 85 22.95 -13.46 -1.68
C SER A 85 22.06 -12.41 -1.04
N GLY A 86 21.93 -12.41 0.31
CA GLY A 86 21.00 -11.55 1.03
C GLY A 86 19.54 -11.98 0.81
N SER A 87 19.30 -13.27 0.57
CA SER A 87 17.93 -13.84 0.44
C SER A 87 17.23 -13.85 1.79
N GLU A 88 16.85 -12.67 2.26
CA GLU A 88 16.12 -12.49 3.50
C GLU A 88 14.68 -13.04 3.39
N VAL A 89 14.11 -13.41 4.52
CA VAL A 89 12.68 -13.73 4.60
C VAL A 89 11.89 -12.46 4.33
N THR A 90 11.10 -12.47 3.28
CA THR A 90 10.20 -11.37 2.96
C THR A 90 8.75 -11.79 3.08
N THR A 91 7.90 -10.86 3.49
CA THR A 91 6.45 -11.03 3.51
C THR A 91 5.83 -10.21 2.39
N ARG A 92 4.95 -10.83 1.60
CA ARG A 92 4.15 -10.13 0.61
C ARG A 92 3.07 -9.30 1.29
N PHE A 93 3.05 -8.01 0.98
CA PHE A 93 2.05 -7.07 1.47
C PHE A 93 1.41 -6.34 0.28
N THR A 94 0.16 -6.68 -0.04
CA THR A 94 -0.58 -6.11 -1.18
C THR A 94 -1.59 -5.09 -0.69
N VAL A 95 -1.45 -3.85 -1.18
CA VAL A 95 -2.35 -2.74 -0.91
C VAL A 95 -3.11 -2.39 -2.19
N ARG A 96 -4.44 -2.43 -2.12
CA ARG A 96 -5.33 -2.09 -3.24
C ARG A 96 -5.50 -0.57 -3.35
N GLU A 97 -5.92 -0.12 -4.52
CA GLU A 97 -6.33 1.25 -4.76
C GLU A 97 -7.54 1.64 -3.89
N GLY A 98 -7.67 2.91 -3.63
CA GLY A 98 -8.82 3.48 -2.91
C GLY A 98 -8.82 3.25 -1.40
N LEU A 99 -7.75 2.67 -0.82
CA LEU A 99 -7.62 2.54 0.64
C LEU A 99 -7.15 3.85 1.27
N THR A 100 -7.67 4.12 2.46
CA THR A 100 -7.24 5.21 3.34
C THR A 100 -6.15 4.77 4.31
N ILE A 101 -5.44 5.70 4.95
CA ILE A 101 -4.42 5.37 5.97
C ILE A 101 -4.95 4.39 7.03
N PRO A 102 -6.13 4.58 7.67
CA PRO A 102 -6.62 3.61 8.66
C PRO A 102 -6.88 2.21 8.09
N GLU A 103 -7.32 2.11 6.83
CA GLU A 103 -7.54 0.82 6.17
C GLU A 103 -6.22 0.12 5.83
N VAL A 104 -5.20 0.87 5.38
CA VAL A 104 -3.84 0.35 5.21
C VAL A 104 -3.27 -0.13 6.55
N ALA A 105 -3.49 0.64 7.63
CA ALA A 105 -3.05 0.26 8.96
C ALA A 105 -3.72 -1.03 9.48
N SER A 106 -5.02 -1.18 9.26
CA SER A 106 -5.75 -2.41 9.60
C SER A 106 -5.23 -3.62 8.80
N LEU A 107 -4.95 -3.43 7.52
CA LEU A 107 -4.35 -4.45 6.67
C LEU A 107 -2.93 -4.82 7.14
N ALA A 108 -2.13 -3.83 7.55
CA ALA A 108 -0.79 -4.04 8.09
C ALA A 108 -0.82 -4.82 9.41
N GLN A 109 -1.80 -4.57 10.27
CA GLN A 109 -2.00 -5.37 11.48
C GLN A 109 -2.35 -6.82 11.14
N GLU A 110 -3.27 -7.04 10.21
CA GLU A 110 -3.69 -8.39 9.80
C GLU A 110 -2.54 -9.19 9.15
N ARG A 111 -1.76 -8.56 8.28
CA ARG A 111 -0.77 -9.25 7.42
C ARG A 111 0.65 -9.25 7.97
N LEU A 112 1.02 -8.22 8.72
CA LEU A 112 2.39 -8.00 9.19
C LEU A 112 2.49 -8.01 10.72
N GLY A 113 1.35 -8.00 11.45
CA GLY A 113 1.32 -7.90 12.91
C GLY A 113 1.70 -6.51 13.44
N LEU A 114 1.72 -5.49 12.59
CA LEU A 114 2.04 -4.11 13.00
C LEU A 114 0.84 -3.49 13.72
N PRO A 115 1.02 -2.89 14.93
CA PRO A 115 -0.08 -2.24 15.62
C PRO A 115 -0.69 -1.11 14.75
N THR A 116 -2.01 -1.12 14.61
CA THR A 116 -2.76 -0.14 13.79
C THR A 116 -2.39 1.30 14.17
N ASP A 117 -2.35 1.61 15.47
CA ASP A 117 -2.04 2.97 15.96
C ASP A 117 -0.63 3.41 15.58
N SER A 118 0.35 2.49 15.57
CA SER A 118 1.73 2.79 15.16
C SER A 118 1.81 3.16 13.67
N VAL A 119 1.08 2.43 12.81
CA VAL A 119 1.02 2.72 11.38
C VAL A 119 0.28 4.03 11.12
N ILE A 120 -0.84 4.29 11.81
CA ILE A 120 -1.58 5.54 11.70
C ILE A 120 -0.72 6.73 12.15
N ALA A 121 0.00 6.60 13.27
CA ALA A 121 0.89 7.64 13.78
C ALA A 121 2.00 7.96 12.78
N ALA A 122 2.70 6.94 12.26
CA ALA A 122 3.74 7.12 11.25
C ALA A 122 3.19 7.76 9.96
N ALA A 123 2.02 7.32 9.49
CA ALA A 123 1.42 7.82 8.26
C ALA A 123 0.82 9.24 8.39
N ARG A 124 0.51 9.70 9.62
CA ARG A 124 -0.01 11.05 9.89
C ARG A 124 1.06 12.04 10.34
N ASP A 125 2.29 11.64 10.46
CA ASP A 125 3.40 12.55 10.75
C ASP A 125 3.64 13.48 9.55
N SER A 126 3.23 14.76 9.70
CA SER A 126 3.33 15.77 8.64
C SER A 126 4.77 16.19 8.35
N ALA A 127 5.65 16.15 9.35
CA ALA A 127 7.05 16.48 9.17
C ALA A 127 7.77 15.38 8.37
N ALA A 128 7.58 14.11 8.77
CA ALA A 128 8.10 12.97 8.04
C ALA A 128 7.53 12.91 6.61
N ALA A 129 6.22 13.12 6.45
CA ALA A 129 5.58 13.11 5.13
C ALA A 129 6.15 14.19 4.19
N SER A 130 6.30 15.42 4.69
CA SER A 130 6.86 16.52 3.88
C SER A 130 8.33 16.29 3.56
N ALA A 131 9.11 15.72 4.49
CA ALA A 131 10.51 15.40 4.28
C ALA A 131 10.70 14.30 3.23
N VAL A 132 9.95 13.20 3.32
CA VAL A 132 10.05 12.07 2.38
C VAL A 132 9.54 12.47 1.00
N LEU A 133 8.38 13.14 0.91
CA LEU A 133 7.76 13.50 -0.37
C LEU A 133 8.44 14.70 -1.06
N GLY A 134 9.20 15.50 -0.33
CA GLY A 134 9.91 16.67 -0.87
C GLY A 134 9.02 17.89 -1.12
N PHE A 135 7.78 17.90 -0.63
CA PHE A 135 6.84 19.04 -0.70
C PHE A 135 5.87 19.04 0.50
N PRO A 136 5.32 20.21 0.87
CA PRO A 136 4.47 20.33 2.04
C PRO A 136 3.17 19.52 1.93
N VAL A 137 2.91 18.63 2.91
CA VAL A 137 1.68 17.87 3.05
C VAL A 137 1.32 17.71 4.53
N LYS A 138 0.05 17.35 4.80
CA LYS A 138 -0.42 17.12 6.18
C LYS A 138 -0.22 15.70 6.68
N SER A 139 -0.05 14.75 5.77
CA SER A 139 0.13 13.32 6.05
C SER A 139 0.51 12.60 4.76
N PHE A 140 0.74 11.29 4.86
CA PHE A 140 0.89 10.43 3.68
C PHE A 140 -0.43 10.00 3.03
N GLU A 141 -1.61 10.52 3.45
CA GLU A 141 -2.89 10.19 2.80
C GLU A 141 -2.85 10.52 1.31
N GLY A 142 -3.16 9.53 0.48
CA GLY A 142 -3.05 9.61 -0.99
C GLY A 142 -1.65 9.36 -1.56
N PHE A 143 -0.63 9.27 -0.71
CA PHE A 143 0.78 9.10 -1.11
C PHE A 143 1.35 7.72 -0.72
N LEU A 144 0.55 6.85 -0.13
CA LEU A 144 0.89 5.45 0.09
C LEU A 144 0.51 4.66 -1.17
N ARG A 145 1.49 4.40 -2.05
CA ARG A 145 1.21 3.80 -3.35
C ARG A 145 0.53 2.43 -3.22
N PRO A 146 -0.62 2.19 -3.89
CA PRO A 146 -1.21 0.87 -4.01
C PRO A 146 -0.33 -0.05 -4.87
N GLU A 147 0.23 -1.10 -4.26
CA GLU A 147 1.11 -2.06 -4.91
C GLU A 147 1.27 -3.34 -4.06
N THR A 148 1.95 -4.33 -4.60
CA THR A 148 2.44 -5.49 -3.84
C THR A 148 3.90 -5.30 -3.46
N TYR A 149 4.13 -5.17 -2.17
CA TYR A 149 5.45 -4.97 -1.58
C TYR A 149 6.05 -6.29 -1.12
N SER A 150 7.36 -6.44 -1.29
CA SER A 150 8.15 -7.50 -0.67
C SER A 150 8.89 -6.90 0.53
N LEU A 151 8.31 -7.05 1.71
CA LEU A 151 8.81 -6.42 2.94
C LEU A 151 9.69 -7.40 3.71
N ARG A 152 10.77 -6.90 4.32
CA ARG A 152 11.62 -7.71 5.21
C ARG A 152 10.82 -8.15 6.44
N TYR A 153 11.16 -9.31 6.96
CA TYR A 153 10.64 -9.72 8.25
C TYR A 153 11.05 -8.73 9.34
N GLY A 154 10.10 -8.29 10.16
CA GLY A 154 10.34 -7.28 11.20
C GLY A 154 10.33 -5.83 10.70
N THR A 155 9.89 -5.56 9.46
CA THR A 155 9.62 -4.18 8.99
C THR A 155 8.77 -3.45 10.01
N THR A 156 9.20 -2.26 10.40
CA THR A 156 8.49 -1.38 11.35
C THR A 156 7.43 -0.52 10.64
N ALA A 157 6.53 0.09 11.42
CA ALA A 157 5.50 0.97 10.86
C ALA A 157 6.07 2.18 10.09
N PRO A 158 7.09 2.92 10.58
CA PRO A 158 7.72 3.98 9.80
C PRO A 158 8.37 3.49 8.50
N GLU A 159 9.07 2.34 8.53
CA GLU A 159 9.68 1.75 7.33
C GLU A 159 8.63 1.34 6.30
N LEU A 160 7.50 0.75 6.72
CA LEU A 160 6.38 0.44 5.83
C LEU A 160 5.87 1.69 5.11
N VAL A 161 5.57 2.74 5.88
CA VAL A 161 5.07 4.02 5.35
C VAL A 161 6.08 4.66 4.39
N GLN A 162 7.37 4.64 4.75
CA GLN A 162 8.44 5.16 3.90
C GLN A 162 8.54 4.41 2.57
N VAL A 163 8.59 3.08 2.59
CA VAL A 163 8.66 2.25 1.38
C VAL A 163 7.47 2.51 0.46
N MET A 164 6.26 2.65 1.02
CA MET A 164 5.06 2.94 0.24
C MET A 164 5.10 4.35 -0.38
N ALA A 165 5.61 5.34 0.35
CA ALA A 165 5.78 6.71 -0.14
C ALA A 165 6.89 6.81 -1.20
N GLU A 166 8.00 6.12 -1.02
CA GLU A 166 9.07 6.00 -2.02
C GLU A 166 8.56 5.31 -3.30
N GLY A 167 7.69 4.31 -3.16
CA GLY A 167 6.96 3.69 -4.27
C GLY A 167 6.12 4.71 -5.04
N PHE A 168 5.44 5.63 -4.35
CA PHE A 168 4.73 6.74 -4.99
C PHE A 168 5.70 7.65 -5.75
N LEU A 169 6.78 8.11 -5.12
CA LEU A 169 7.75 9.00 -5.75
C LEU A 169 8.40 8.38 -6.99
N SER A 170 8.78 7.10 -6.92
CA SER A 170 9.40 6.38 -8.05
C SER A 170 8.44 6.17 -9.22
N SER A 171 7.14 6.19 -8.97
CA SER A 171 6.11 6.05 -10.01
C SER A 171 5.64 7.39 -10.60
N TRP A 172 6.02 8.51 -9.98
CA TRP A 172 5.69 9.84 -10.48
C TRP A 172 6.51 10.15 -11.74
N LYS A 173 5.81 10.35 -12.85
CA LYS A 173 6.47 10.58 -14.14
C LYS A 173 6.93 12.05 -14.27
N PRO A 174 8.13 12.33 -14.81
CA PRO A 174 8.63 13.71 -14.98
C PRO A 174 7.70 14.60 -15.82
N GLU A 175 7.02 14.05 -16.83
CA GLU A 175 6.06 14.77 -17.67
C GLU A 175 4.82 15.22 -16.89
N TRP A 176 4.51 14.59 -15.77
CA TRP A 176 3.40 15.02 -14.91
C TRP A 176 3.68 16.36 -14.22
N ASP A 177 4.93 16.63 -13.86
CA ASP A 177 5.30 17.94 -13.30
C ASP A 177 5.14 19.06 -14.33
N ALA A 178 5.49 18.81 -15.59
CA ALA A 178 5.26 19.76 -16.68
C ALA A 178 3.76 20.08 -16.86
N ARG A 179 2.88 19.16 -16.49
CA ARG A 179 1.43 19.35 -16.57
C ARG A 179 0.86 20.17 -15.41
N LEU A 180 1.53 20.22 -14.27
CA LEU A 180 1.06 20.97 -13.10
C LEU A 180 1.06 22.49 -13.32
N ALA A 181 2.06 23.04 -14.03
CA ALA A 181 2.20 24.48 -14.25
C ALA A 181 1.01 25.09 -15.00
N PRO A 182 0.54 24.56 -16.15
CA PRO A 182 -0.67 25.06 -16.82
C PRO A 182 -1.94 24.99 -15.96
N LEU A 183 -2.03 23.99 -15.06
CA LEU A 183 -3.16 23.83 -14.15
C LEU A 183 -3.04 24.76 -12.92
N ARG A 184 -1.88 25.34 -12.68
CA ARG A 184 -1.52 26.09 -11.46
C ARG A 184 -1.72 25.21 -10.21
N TRP A 185 -1.35 23.96 -10.31
CA TRP A 185 -1.50 22.97 -9.25
C TRP A 185 -0.18 22.53 -8.66
N THR A 186 -0.22 22.11 -7.42
CA THR A 186 0.83 21.32 -6.77
C THR A 186 0.60 19.82 -7.01
N ARG A 187 1.62 19.00 -6.78
CA ARG A 187 1.45 17.53 -6.78
C ARG A 187 0.34 17.09 -5.82
N ALA A 188 0.27 17.70 -4.64
CA ALA A 188 -0.75 17.40 -3.65
C ALA A 188 -2.17 17.67 -4.17
N GLN A 189 -2.39 18.75 -4.92
CA GLN A 189 -3.69 19.04 -5.51
C GLN A 189 -4.07 18.07 -6.63
N ALA A 190 -3.10 17.64 -7.44
CA ALA A 190 -3.33 16.63 -8.47
C ALA A 190 -3.72 15.28 -7.84
N VAL A 191 -3.00 14.85 -6.79
CA VAL A 191 -3.32 13.61 -6.05
C VAL A 191 -4.66 13.74 -5.32
N THR A 192 -5.02 14.94 -4.83
CA THR A 192 -6.32 15.19 -4.21
C THR A 192 -7.45 14.95 -5.20
N LEU A 193 -7.38 15.53 -6.41
CA LEU A 193 -8.39 15.24 -7.42
C LEU A 193 -8.38 13.78 -7.86
N ALA A 194 -7.20 13.19 -8.04
CA ALA A 194 -7.06 11.78 -8.40
C ALA A 194 -7.75 10.84 -7.39
N SER A 195 -7.63 11.14 -6.08
CA SER A 195 -8.28 10.35 -5.04
C SER A 195 -9.82 10.45 -5.08
N ILE A 196 -10.36 11.59 -5.52
CA ILE A 196 -11.80 11.76 -5.74
C ILE A 196 -12.23 10.94 -6.96
N VAL A 197 -11.50 11.04 -8.08
CA VAL A 197 -11.75 10.25 -9.29
C VAL A 197 -11.68 8.74 -8.99
N GLU A 198 -10.71 8.30 -8.19
CA GLU A 198 -10.59 6.90 -7.74
C GLU A 198 -11.83 6.43 -6.98
N GLY A 199 -12.36 7.27 -6.10
CA GLY A 199 -13.55 6.95 -5.32
C GLY A 199 -14.85 6.93 -6.11
N GLU A 200 -14.91 7.64 -7.26
CA GLU A 200 -16.08 7.71 -8.13
C GLU A 200 -16.05 6.65 -9.23
N ALA A 201 -14.89 6.43 -9.86
CA ALA A 201 -14.79 5.60 -11.05
C ALA A 201 -15.08 4.13 -10.73
N ARG A 202 -16.06 3.56 -11.44
CA ARG A 202 -16.35 2.12 -11.42
C ARG A 202 -15.84 1.43 -12.67
N ALA A 203 -15.88 2.11 -13.82
CA ALA A 203 -15.32 1.67 -15.07
C ALA A 203 -14.03 2.45 -15.36
N ASP A 204 -12.98 1.74 -15.74
CA ASP A 204 -11.65 2.33 -15.96
C ASP A 204 -11.64 3.39 -17.06
N ASP A 205 -12.41 3.19 -18.11
CA ASP A 205 -12.52 4.06 -19.27
C ASP A 205 -13.31 5.36 -19.01
N GLU A 206 -13.90 5.53 -17.82
CA GLU A 206 -14.62 6.74 -17.45
C GLU A 206 -13.79 7.73 -16.60
N ARG A 207 -12.60 7.32 -16.12
CA ARG A 207 -11.77 8.16 -15.22
C ARG A 207 -11.44 9.53 -15.82
N GLU A 208 -11.03 9.57 -17.07
CA GLU A 208 -10.69 10.82 -17.77
C GLU A 208 -11.91 11.72 -17.95
N THR A 209 -13.08 11.14 -18.23
CA THR A 209 -14.34 11.89 -18.36
C THR A 209 -14.81 12.43 -17.01
N ILE A 210 -14.75 11.63 -15.94
CA ILE A 210 -15.05 12.07 -14.57
C ILE A 210 -14.12 13.21 -14.16
N ALA A 211 -12.81 13.06 -14.41
CA ALA A 211 -11.84 14.12 -14.16
C ALA A 211 -12.19 15.39 -14.96
N GLY A 212 -12.61 15.25 -16.22
CA GLY A 212 -13.06 16.36 -17.07
C GLY A 212 -14.25 17.12 -16.49
N VAL A 213 -15.23 16.41 -15.92
CA VAL A 213 -16.35 17.04 -15.20
C VAL A 213 -15.85 17.85 -14.02
N TYR A 214 -14.97 17.30 -13.18
CA TYR A 214 -14.44 18.00 -12.01
C TYR A 214 -13.57 19.20 -12.41
N HIS A 215 -12.75 19.12 -13.45
CA HIS A 215 -12.03 20.27 -13.99
C HIS A 215 -12.97 21.38 -14.47
N ASN A 216 -14.07 21.03 -15.15
CA ASN A 216 -15.08 22.00 -15.57
C ASN A 216 -15.72 22.69 -14.37
N ARG A 217 -16.10 21.95 -13.32
CA ARG A 217 -16.66 22.52 -12.08
C ARG A 217 -15.65 23.44 -11.38
N LEU A 218 -14.40 23.02 -11.23
CA LEU A 218 -13.34 23.84 -10.63
C LEU A 218 -13.14 25.15 -11.41
N ARG A 219 -13.12 25.10 -12.73
CA ARG A 219 -12.93 26.25 -13.60
C ARG A 219 -14.02 27.34 -13.45
N ILE A 220 -15.25 26.93 -13.17
CA ILE A 220 -16.40 27.86 -12.98
C ILE A 220 -16.73 28.12 -11.51
N GLY A 221 -15.91 27.65 -10.56
CA GLY A 221 -16.17 27.81 -9.12
C GLY A 221 -17.34 26.99 -8.58
N MET A 222 -17.82 25.99 -9.30
CA MET A 222 -18.89 25.10 -8.89
C MET A 222 -18.38 24.09 -7.84
N ALA A 223 -19.19 23.82 -6.81
CA ALA A 223 -18.88 22.79 -5.81
C ALA A 223 -18.71 21.41 -6.47
N LEU A 224 -17.69 20.64 -6.01
CA LEU A 224 -17.42 19.31 -6.59
C LEU A 224 -18.52 18.31 -6.30
N GLN A 225 -19.16 18.39 -5.11
CA GLN A 225 -20.25 17.50 -4.69
C GLN A 225 -19.91 16.02 -4.91
N ALA A 226 -18.73 15.65 -4.46
CA ALA A 226 -18.17 14.32 -4.62
C ALA A 226 -18.44 13.46 -3.38
N ASP A 227 -19.18 12.38 -3.54
CA ASP A 227 -19.53 11.45 -2.45
C ASP A 227 -18.32 10.92 -1.68
N PRO A 228 -17.19 10.55 -2.32
CA PRO A 228 -16.00 10.08 -1.62
C PRO A 228 -15.46 11.06 -0.56
N THR A 229 -15.64 12.36 -0.78
CA THR A 229 -15.18 13.38 0.16
C THR A 229 -16.02 13.42 1.44
N VAL A 230 -17.34 13.18 1.33
CA VAL A 230 -18.25 13.08 2.48
C VAL A 230 -18.02 11.76 3.21
N GLN A 231 -17.87 10.67 2.47
CA GLN A 231 -17.56 9.35 3.04
C GLN A 231 -16.26 9.39 3.87
N TYR A 232 -15.22 10.03 3.33
CA TYR A 232 -13.95 10.21 4.03
C TYR A 232 -14.08 11.09 5.27
N ALA A 233 -14.85 12.20 5.17
CA ALA A 233 -15.12 13.10 6.29
C ALA A 233 -15.80 12.36 7.46
N ILE A 234 -16.82 11.56 7.17
CA ILE A 234 -17.53 10.74 8.17
C ILE A 234 -16.57 9.67 8.74
N PHE A 235 -15.78 9.03 7.88
CA PHE A 235 -14.82 8.03 8.31
C PHE A 235 -13.77 8.60 9.27
N LEU A 236 -13.22 9.77 8.99
CA LEU A 236 -12.29 10.46 9.90
C LEU A 236 -12.89 10.75 11.28
N ALA A 237 -14.17 11.09 11.33
CA ALA A 237 -14.86 11.46 12.57
C ALA A 237 -15.35 10.23 13.38
N THR A 238 -15.69 9.13 12.69
CA THR A 238 -16.37 7.99 13.32
C THR A 238 -15.56 6.69 13.36
N GLY A 239 -14.46 6.62 12.59
CA GLY A 239 -13.69 5.40 12.36
C GLY A 239 -14.44 4.32 11.54
N LYS A 240 -15.64 4.65 11.03
CA LYS A 240 -16.48 3.69 10.29
C LYS A 240 -16.72 4.15 8.87
N ARG A 241 -16.39 3.30 7.90
CA ARG A 241 -16.69 3.56 6.49
C ARG A 241 -18.20 3.49 6.25
N LYS A 242 -18.72 4.49 5.54
CA LYS A 242 -20.14 4.58 5.19
C LYS A 242 -20.30 4.42 3.67
N PRO A 243 -20.59 3.21 3.18
CA PRO A 243 -20.63 2.94 1.73
C PRO A 243 -21.81 3.60 1.02
N ARG A 244 -22.87 3.93 1.74
CA ARG A 244 -24.05 4.61 1.21
C ARG A 244 -24.34 5.87 1.99
N LEU A 245 -24.41 7.02 1.30
CA LEU A 245 -24.79 8.30 1.86
C LEU A 245 -26.31 8.49 1.77
N TYR A 246 -26.85 9.21 2.76
CA TYR A 246 -28.24 9.66 2.84
C TYR A 246 -28.27 11.19 2.84
N THR A 247 -29.43 11.78 2.59
CA THR A 247 -29.59 13.24 2.48
C THR A 247 -28.98 14.03 3.64
N LYS A 248 -29.08 13.53 4.87
CA LYS A 248 -28.48 14.16 6.05
C LYS A 248 -26.95 14.18 6.03
N ASP A 249 -26.32 13.24 5.34
CA ASP A 249 -24.86 13.10 5.33
C ASP A 249 -24.20 14.21 4.48
N TYR A 250 -24.91 14.73 3.49
CA TYR A 250 -24.40 15.85 2.66
C TYR A 250 -24.28 17.17 3.44
N GLN A 251 -24.87 17.24 4.64
CA GLN A 251 -24.71 18.37 5.57
C GLN A 251 -23.65 18.11 6.65
N PHE A 252 -22.88 17.01 6.55
CA PHE A 252 -21.86 16.69 7.55
C PHE A 252 -20.78 17.78 7.61
N PRO A 253 -20.57 18.42 8.80
CA PRO A 253 -19.69 19.59 8.92
C PRO A 253 -18.22 19.18 8.88
N SER A 254 -17.60 19.28 7.71
CA SER A 254 -16.19 18.99 7.52
C SER A 254 -15.61 19.80 6.37
N ARG A 255 -14.35 20.25 6.50
CA ARG A 255 -13.60 20.87 5.40
C ARG A 255 -13.40 19.95 4.20
N TYR A 256 -13.52 18.63 4.39
CA TYR A 256 -13.50 17.67 3.30
C TYR A 256 -14.83 17.59 2.54
N ASN A 257 -15.95 18.05 3.11
CA ASN A 257 -17.24 17.95 2.46
C ASN A 257 -17.38 18.96 1.29
N THR A 258 -17.18 18.46 0.07
CA THR A 258 -17.25 19.26 -1.16
C THR A 258 -18.67 19.62 -1.61
N TYR A 259 -19.71 19.24 -0.86
CA TYR A 259 -21.06 19.80 -0.99
C TYR A 259 -21.20 21.14 -0.28
N LEU A 260 -20.43 21.37 0.81
CA LEU A 260 -20.47 22.58 1.61
C LEU A 260 -19.36 23.57 1.24
N HIS A 261 -18.23 23.07 0.72
CA HIS A 261 -17.04 23.85 0.43
C HIS A 261 -16.64 23.72 -1.04
N PRO A 262 -16.75 24.77 -1.86
CA PRO A 262 -16.27 24.77 -3.25
C PRO A 262 -14.74 24.56 -3.34
N GLY A 263 -14.29 24.04 -4.46
CA GLY A 263 -12.88 23.77 -4.71
C GLY A 263 -12.44 22.38 -4.24
N LEU A 264 -11.12 22.14 -4.28
CA LEU A 264 -10.53 20.90 -3.78
C LEU A 264 -10.60 20.84 -2.24
N PRO A 265 -10.82 19.65 -1.65
CA PRO A 265 -10.72 19.48 -0.21
C PRO A 265 -9.27 19.66 0.29
N PRO A 266 -9.02 19.70 1.61
CA PRO A 266 -7.70 19.97 2.18
C PRO A 266 -6.58 18.99 1.83
N GLY A 267 -6.91 17.85 1.25
CA GLY A 267 -5.99 16.79 0.84
C GLY A 267 -6.72 15.59 0.25
N PRO A 268 -5.97 14.54 -0.14
CA PRO A 268 -6.53 13.31 -0.69
C PRO A 268 -7.49 12.60 0.29
N VAL A 269 -8.40 11.80 -0.25
CA VAL A 269 -9.42 11.06 0.51
C VAL A 269 -9.23 9.54 0.48
N ASN A 270 -8.24 9.08 -0.27
CA ASN A 270 -7.77 7.71 -0.36
C ASN A 270 -6.46 7.67 -1.18
N SER A 271 -5.85 6.49 -1.30
CA SER A 271 -4.67 6.25 -2.15
C SER A 271 -5.11 5.91 -3.59
N PRO A 272 -4.93 6.83 -4.55
CA PRO A 272 -5.37 6.63 -5.93
C PRO A 272 -4.42 5.70 -6.71
N SER A 273 -4.95 5.06 -7.75
CA SER A 273 -4.18 4.39 -8.79
C SER A 273 -3.41 5.40 -9.66
N LEU A 274 -2.37 4.92 -10.35
CA LEU A 274 -1.66 5.76 -11.34
C LEU A 274 -2.59 6.21 -12.47
N ARG A 275 -3.58 5.40 -12.85
CA ARG A 275 -4.60 5.77 -13.85
C ARG A 275 -5.44 6.97 -13.40
N SER A 276 -5.84 7.02 -12.13
CA SER A 276 -6.57 8.16 -11.60
C SER A 276 -5.71 9.42 -11.49
N ILE A 277 -4.41 9.28 -11.20
CA ILE A 277 -3.47 10.41 -11.24
C ILE A 277 -3.33 10.93 -12.68
N GLU A 278 -3.16 10.04 -13.64
CA GLU A 278 -3.06 10.39 -15.05
C GLU A 278 -4.35 11.07 -15.55
N ALA A 279 -5.53 10.53 -15.21
CA ALA A 279 -6.81 11.15 -15.54
C ALA A 279 -6.99 12.55 -14.93
N ALA A 280 -6.54 12.76 -13.68
CA ALA A 280 -6.58 14.08 -13.05
C ALA A 280 -5.67 15.09 -13.74
N LEU A 281 -4.53 14.67 -14.30
CA LEU A 281 -3.58 15.52 -15.01
C LEU A 281 -3.94 15.73 -16.50
N TYR A 282 -4.55 14.72 -17.12
CA TYR A 282 -4.92 14.70 -18.54
C TYR A 282 -6.41 14.39 -18.71
N PRO A 283 -7.32 15.26 -18.18
CA PRO A 283 -8.75 15.02 -18.25
C PRO A 283 -9.26 15.04 -19.69
N ALA A 284 -10.29 14.29 -19.96
CA ALA A 284 -10.99 14.37 -21.25
C ALA A 284 -11.58 15.76 -21.44
N LYS A 285 -11.46 16.30 -22.66
CA LYS A 285 -12.07 17.58 -23.05
C LYS A 285 -13.56 17.37 -23.35
N VAL A 286 -14.38 17.42 -22.31
CA VAL A 286 -15.82 17.17 -22.36
C VAL A 286 -16.61 18.40 -21.91
N PRO A 287 -17.86 18.60 -22.39
CA PRO A 287 -18.69 19.72 -21.99
C PRO A 287 -19.55 19.43 -20.74
N TYR A 288 -19.34 18.31 -20.07
CA TYR A 288 -20.20 17.84 -18.99
C TYR A 288 -19.89 18.56 -17.67
N LEU A 289 -20.95 18.77 -16.89
CA LEU A 289 -20.92 19.29 -15.51
C LEU A 289 -21.51 18.31 -14.48
N TYR A 290 -22.25 17.30 -14.94
CA TYR A 290 -22.98 16.37 -14.08
C TYR A 290 -22.78 14.93 -14.59
N PHE A 291 -22.88 14.00 -13.66
CA PHE A 291 -23.01 12.57 -13.94
C PHE A 291 -23.84 11.87 -12.86
N VAL A 292 -24.42 10.73 -13.20
CA VAL A 292 -25.12 9.84 -12.29
C VAL A 292 -24.80 8.39 -12.64
N ALA A 293 -24.55 7.56 -11.61
CA ALA A 293 -24.26 6.15 -11.82
C ALA A 293 -25.51 5.38 -12.27
N GLY A 294 -25.40 4.68 -13.40
CA GLY A 294 -26.38 3.75 -13.92
C GLY A 294 -26.42 2.41 -13.18
N PRO A 295 -27.42 1.56 -13.45
CA PRO A 295 -27.55 0.23 -12.85
C PRO A 295 -26.47 -0.74 -13.32
N ASP A 296 -25.91 -0.52 -14.48
CA ASP A 296 -24.81 -1.25 -15.08
C ASP A 296 -23.40 -0.88 -14.55
N GLY A 297 -23.38 0.07 -13.58
CA GLY A 297 -22.14 0.58 -13.00
C GLY A 297 -21.47 1.68 -13.81
N ARG A 298 -21.96 2.03 -15.00
CA ARG A 298 -21.46 3.14 -15.81
C ARG A 298 -22.19 4.44 -15.48
N HIS A 299 -21.54 5.57 -15.85
CA HIS A 299 -22.12 6.88 -15.58
C HIS A 299 -22.82 7.45 -16.81
N VAL A 300 -23.96 8.11 -16.58
CA VAL A 300 -24.64 8.96 -17.55
C VAL A 300 -24.20 10.39 -17.31
N PHE A 301 -23.48 10.97 -18.28
CA PHE A 301 -22.96 12.33 -18.21
C PHE A 301 -23.95 13.34 -18.82
N SER A 302 -24.01 14.54 -18.25
CA SER A 302 -24.94 15.61 -18.64
C SER A 302 -24.26 16.96 -18.63
N ARG A 303 -24.67 17.87 -19.53
CA ARG A 303 -24.15 19.23 -19.66
C ARG A 303 -24.87 20.20 -18.72
N THR A 304 -26.19 20.06 -18.62
CA THR A 304 -27.09 20.93 -17.87
C THR A 304 -27.72 20.19 -16.70
N TYR A 305 -28.21 20.95 -15.73
CA TYR A 305 -28.91 20.38 -14.58
C TYR A 305 -30.23 19.69 -14.99
N ASP A 306 -30.95 20.25 -15.98
CA ASP A 306 -32.18 19.64 -16.51
C ASP A 306 -31.93 18.29 -17.18
N GLU A 307 -30.81 18.17 -17.95
CA GLU A 307 -30.38 16.88 -18.50
C GLU A 307 -30.08 15.88 -17.40
N HIS A 308 -29.40 16.34 -16.34
CA HIS A 308 -29.05 15.52 -15.18
C HIS A 308 -30.31 15.00 -14.45
N LEU A 309 -31.32 15.85 -14.21
CA LEU A 309 -32.57 15.43 -13.62
C LEU A 309 -33.28 14.37 -14.46
N ARG A 310 -33.29 14.55 -15.79
CA ARG A 310 -33.84 13.53 -16.72
C ARG A 310 -33.05 12.22 -16.67
N ALA A 311 -31.71 12.29 -16.56
CA ALA A 311 -30.87 11.11 -16.43
C ALA A 311 -31.16 10.37 -15.11
N ILE A 312 -31.26 11.09 -13.98
CA ILE A 312 -31.65 10.51 -12.67
C ILE A 312 -33.00 9.79 -12.76
N ALA A 313 -34.02 10.44 -13.35
CA ALA A 313 -35.34 9.83 -13.49
C ALA A 313 -35.30 8.54 -14.32
N ARG A 314 -34.53 8.53 -15.41
CA ARG A 314 -34.32 7.34 -16.28
C ARG A 314 -33.62 6.21 -15.51
N VAL A 315 -32.53 6.52 -14.81
CA VAL A 315 -31.77 5.52 -14.03
C VAL A 315 -32.62 4.92 -12.92
N ARG A 316 -33.47 5.73 -12.25
CA ARG A 316 -34.38 5.24 -11.18
C ARG A 316 -35.49 4.32 -11.72
N LYS A 317 -35.96 4.56 -12.95
CA LYS A 317 -36.99 3.72 -13.57
C LYS A 317 -36.48 2.34 -13.98
N ASN A 318 -35.16 2.23 -14.19
CA ASN A 318 -34.51 0.99 -14.65
C ASN A 318 -33.83 0.21 -13.47
N LYS A 319 -34.03 0.62 -12.23
CA LYS A 319 -33.68 -0.10 -10.99
C LYS A 319 -34.86 -0.90 -10.47
#